data_77d2c3ed59ca7cdd3ed50b881c971863
#
_entry.id   77d2c3ed59ca7cdd3ed50b881c971863
#
_cell.length_a   1.000
_cell.length_b   1.000
_cell.length_c   1.000
_cell.angle_alpha   90.00
_cell.angle_beta   90.00
_cell.angle_gamma   90.00
#
_symmetry.space_group_name_H-M   'P 1'
#
loop_
_entity.id
_entity.type
_entity.pdbx_description
1 polymer ?
#
loop_
_entity_poly.entity_id
_entity_poly.type
_entity_poly.pdbx_seq_one_letter_code
_entity_poly.pdbx_strand_id
1 'polypeptide(L)'
;YKPQYQMTKRLNSKHKVDRRLKVNLWGRPKSPFNKREYAPGIHGQNKRRKPSDYGLQLMAKQKLKCYYGYITEKQFHNLFVKATKIKGDTSQNFVQLLERRLDAVVYRMKFVSTIFSARQFVSHGHVLVNGKKVTIPSYNIKDEDIIEVKQKSREIPIVLEAISSTERDVPEYLSVDYDKMKGKFVKGPKLDEIPYPVMMEPNLVIEYYSR
;
A
#
# COMPACT_ATOMS: atom_id res chain seq x y z
N TYR A 1 16.61 -0.61 -32.43
CA TYR A 1 15.23 -0.62 -31.92
C TYR A 1 15.29 -0.73 -30.40
N LYS A 2 15.12 0.39 -29.65
CA LYS A 2 14.89 0.33 -28.21
C LYS A 2 13.45 -0.15 -28.01
N PRO A 3 13.18 -1.21 -27.23
CA PRO A 3 11.82 -1.60 -26.92
C PRO A 3 11.16 -0.42 -26.17
N GLN A 4 10.10 0.13 -26.76
CA GLN A 4 9.24 1.07 -26.06
C GLN A 4 8.59 0.28 -24.90
N TYR A 5 9.09 0.51 -23.69
CA TYR A 5 8.43 0.04 -22.48
C TYR A 5 7.07 0.73 -22.41
N GLN A 6 6.02 0.03 -22.81
CA GLN A 6 4.66 0.50 -22.58
C GLN A 6 4.45 0.60 -21.07
N MET A 7 4.46 1.82 -20.58
CA MET A 7 4.10 2.09 -19.18
C MET A 7 2.67 1.61 -18.95
N THR A 8 2.48 0.67 -18.07
CA THR A 8 1.16 0.17 -17.67
C THR A 8 0.29 1.35 -17.21
N LYS A 9 -0.77 1.62 -17.96
CA LYS A 9 -1.71 2.70 -17.66
C LYS A 9 -2.45 2.40 -16.37
N ARG A 10 -2.35 3.28 -15.38
CA ARG A 10 -3.05 3.14 -14.12
C ARG A 10 -4.53 3.51 -14.27
N LEU A 11 -5.37 2.88 -13.46
CA LEU A 11 -6.79 3.19 -13.41
C LEU A 11 -7.00 4.64 -12.91
N ASN A 12 -7.71 5.46 -13.68
CA ASN A 12 -8.03 6.84 -13.30
C ASN A 12 -9.02 6.87 -12.12
N SER A 13 -10.00 5.95 -12.11
CA SER A 13 -11.04 5.87 -11.06
C SER A 13 -10.59 4.95 -9.93
N LYS A 14 -9.80 5.49 -9.00
CA LYS A 14 -9.16 4.74 -7.92
C LYS A 14 -10.15 3.99 -7.01
N HIS A 15 -11.29 4.59 -6.70
CA HIS A 15 -12.27 4.01 -5.78
C HIS A 15 -13.31 3.07 -6.42
N LYS A 16 -13.21 2.77 -7.72
CA LYS A 16 -14.03 1.70 -8.33
C LYS A 16 -13.75 0.34 -7.73
N VAL A 17 -12.52 0.14 -7.21
CA VAL A 17 -12.13 -1.11 -6.55
C VAL A 17 -12.87 -1.32 -5.24
N ASP A 18 -13.13 -0.28 -4.46
CA ASP A 18 -13.88 -0.36 -3.20
C ASP A 18 -15.26 -0.99 -3.45
N ARG A 19 -15.97 -0.49 -4.44
CA ARG A 19 -17.27 -1.02 -4.85
C ARG A 19 -17.18 -2.43 -5.43
N ARG A 20 -16.13 -2.73 -6.21
CA ARG A 20 -15.95 -4.06 -6.81
C ARG A 20 -15.65 -5.13 -5.76
N LEU A 21 -14.85 -4.80 -4.75
CA LEU A 21 -14.48 -5.68 -3.66
C LEU A 21 -15.48 -5.65 -2.50
N LYS A 22 -16.48 -4.74 -2.55
CA LYS A 22 -17.48 -4.50 -1.51
C LYS A 22 -16.85 -4.18 -0.14
N VAL A 23 -15.80 -3.38 -0.14
CA VAL A 23 -15.11 -2.92 1.07
C VAL A 23 -14.62 -1.49 0.90
N ASN A 24 -14.55 -0.72 1.99
CA ASN A 24 -13.87 0.57 2.00
C ASN A 24 -12.38 0.32 2.19
N LEU A 25 -11.64 0.10 1.09
CA LEU A 25 -10.29 -0.45 1.08
C LEU A 25 -9.28 0.39 1.88
N TRP A 26 -9.43 1.70 1.89
CA TRP A 26 -8.53 2.63 2.61
C TRP A 26 -9.18 3.29 3.83
N GLY A 27 -10.37 2.84 4.25
CA GLY A 27 -11.07 3.36 5.43
C GLY A 27 -11.48 4.82 5.32
N ARG A 28 -11.59 5.38 4.12
CA ARG A 28 -11.89 6.81 3.96
C ARG A 28 -13.38 7.11 4.11
N PRO A 29 -13.74 8.18 4.87
CA PRO A 29 -15.14 8.57 5.06
C PRO A 29 -15.87 8.87 3.73
N LYS A 30 -15.14 9.45 2.76
CA LYS A 30 -15.67 9.82 1.43
C LYS A 30 -15.60 8.69 0.40
N SER A 31 -15.39 7.42 0.81
CA SER A 31 -15.38 6.29 -0.15
C SER A 31 -16.74 6.16 -0.85
N PRO A 32 -16.78 5.98 -2.18
CA PRO A 32 -18.03 5.73 -2.91
C PRO A 32 -18.76 4.46 -2.47
N PHE A 33 -18.05 3.51 -1.86
CA PHE A 33 -18.65 2.30 -1.30
C PHE A 33 -19.65 2.61 -0.18
N ASN A 34 -19.36 3.61 0.67
CA ASN A 34 -20.25 4.00 1.77
C ASN A 34 -21.63 4.50 1.30
N LYS A 35 -21.71 4.98 0.04
CA LYS A 35 -22.97 5.44 -0.58
C LYS A 35 -23.60 4.40 -1.50
N ARG A 36 -22.77 3.52 -2.08
CA ARG A 36 -23.20 2.57 -3.12
C ARG A 36 -22.48 1.24 -2.92
N GLU A 37 -23.06 0.36 -2.12
CA GLU A 37 -22.46 -0.94 -1.73
C GLU A 37 -22.47 -2.00 -2.84
N TYR A 38 -22.96 -1.65 -4.02
CA TYR A 38 -23.00 -2.56 -5.18
C TYR A 38 -21.84 -2.30 -6.14
N ALA A 39 -21.51 -3.33 -6.92
CA ALA A 39 -20.41 -3.26 -7.89
C ALA A 39 -20.61 -2.14 -8.94
N PRO A 40 -19.53 -1.58 -9.51
CA PRO A 40 -19.63 -0.58 -10.57
C PRO A 40 -20.15 -1.20 -11.88
N GLY A 41 -20.76 -0.36 -12.73
CA GLY A 41 -21.29 -0.73 -14.05
C GLY A 41 -22.80 -0.94 -14.05
N ILE A 42 -23.37 -1.08 -15.25
CA ILE A 42 -24.83 -1.21 -15.48
C ILE A 42 -25.42 -2.41 -14.73
N HIS A 43 -24.69 -3.52 -14.71
CA HIS A 43 -25.12 -4.76 -14.05
C HIS A 43 -24.66 -4.88 -12.59
N GLY A 44 -24.14 -3.81 -12.00
CA GLY A 44 -23.57 -3.83 -10.65
C GLY A 44 -24.59 -4.18 -9.55
N GLN A 45 -25.86 -3.86 -9.75
CA GLN A 45 -26.94 -4.12 -8.80
C GLN A 45 -27.49 -5.57 -8.88
N ASN A 46 -27.22 -6.28 -9.98
CA ASN A 46 -27.71 -7.63 -10.16
C ASN A 46 -27.10 -8.59 -9.11
N LYS A 47 -27.91 -9.45 -8.52
CA LYS A 47 -27.45 -10.49 -7.59
C LYS A 47 -26.44 -11.37 -8.29
N ARG A 48 -25.22 -11.43 -7.77
CA ARG A 48 -24.17 -12.32 -8.26
C ARG A 48 -24.25 -13.66 -7.55
N ARG A 49 -23.89 -14.73 -8.25
CA ARG A 49 -23.68 -16.05 -7.66
C ARG A 49 -22.59 -15.98 -6.59
N LYS A 50 -22.65 -16.90 -5.62
CA LYS A 50 -21.57 -17.09 -4.63
C LYS A 50 -20.25 -17.28 -5.39
N PRO A 51 -19.17 -16.58 -5.01
CA PRO A 51 -17.87 -16.75 -5.65
C PRO A 51 -17.36 -18.19 -5.43
N SER A 52 -16.66 -18.73 -6.43
CA SER A 52 -15.91 -19.97 -6.28
C SER A 52 -14.66 -19.75 -5.43
N ASP A 53 -14.02 -20.82 -4.96
CA ASP A 53 -12.77 -20.74 -4.19
C ASP A 53 -11.69 -19.96 -4.94
N TYR A 54 -11.53 -20.21 -6.25
CA TYR A 54 -10.67 -19.41 -7.10
C TYR A 54 -11.05 -17.93 -7.09
N GLY A 55 -12.34 -17.63 -7.15
CA GLY A 55 -12.85 -16.25 -7.08
C GLY A 55 -12.52 -15.58 -5.77
N LEU A 56 -12.62 -16.28 -4.64
CA LEU A 56 -12.25 -15.76 -3.31
C LEU A 56 -10.75 -15.46 -3.24
N GLN A 57 -9.91 -16.37 -3.68
CA GLN A 57 -8.45 -16.19 -3.72
C GLN A 57 -8.04 -15.03 -4.63
N LEU A 58 -8.66 -14.91 -5.80
CA LEU A 58 -8.44 -13.79 -6.71
C LEU A 58 -8.86 -12.46 -6.09
N MET A 59 -10.00 -12.41 -5.40
CA MET A 59 -10.46 -11.20 -4.70
C MET A 59 -9.52 -10.81 -3.57
N ALA A 60 -9.04 -11.75 -2.76
CA ALA A 60 -8.05 -11.51 -1.71
C ALA A 60 -6.74 -10.94 -2.30
N LYS A 61 -6.26 -11.51 -3.40
CA LYS A 61 -5.09 -11.00 -4.13
C LYS A 61 -5.31 -9.57 -4.60
N GLN A 62 -6.43 -9.28 -5.25
CA GLN A 62 -6.74 -7.94 -5.76
C GLN A 62 -6.89 -6.92 -4.62
N LYS A 63 -7.51 -7.33 -3.50
CA LYS A 63 -7.65 -6.50 -2.30
C LYS A 63 -6.28 -6.03 -1.80
N LEU A 64 -5.38 -6.96 -1.54
CA LEU A 64 -4.05 -6.68 -1.01
C LEU A 64 -3.21 -5.87 -2.01
N LYS A 65 -3.19 -6.25 -3.29
CA LYS A 65 -2.46 -5.54 -4.34
C LYS A 65 -2.93 -4.11 -4.54
N CYS A 66 -4.23 -3.88 -4.52
CA CYS A 66 -4.82 -2.55 -4.71
C CYS A 66 -4.58 -1.64 -3.51
N TYR A 67 -4.60 -2.19 -2.29
CA TYR A 67 -4.33 -1.43 -1.07
C TYR A 67 -2.99 -0.69 -1.13
N TYR A 68 -1.95 -1.33 -1.62
CA TYR A 68 -0.61 -0.73 -1.79
C TYR A 68 -0.47 0.14 -3.06
N GLY A 69 -1.54 0.78 -3.51
CA GLY A 69 -1.52 1.74 -4.61
C GLY A 69 -1.43 1.09 -5.99
N TYR A 70 -2.16 0.00 -6.21
CA TYR A 70 -2.18 -0.74 -7.46
C TYR A 70 -0.78 -1.17 -7.93
N ILE A 71 -0.06 -1.89 -7.09
CA ILE A 71 1.19 -2.53 -7.48
C ILE A 71 0.95 -3.38 -8.74
N THR A 72 1.88 -3.34 -9.71
CA THR A 72 1.76 -4.17 -10.92
C THR A 72 1.81 -5.65 -10.56
N GLU A 73 1.15 -6.50 -11.34
CA GLU A 73 1.11 -7.94 -11.09
C GLU A 73 2.52 -8.54 -11.02
N LYS A 74 3.40 -8.15 -11.94
CA LYS A 74 4.79 -8.59 -11.96
C LYS A 74 5.54 -8.25 -10.67
N GLN A 75 5.40 -7.02 -10.16
CA GLN A 75 6.03 -6.62 -8.91
C GLN A 75 5.45 -7.38 -7.72
N PHE A 76 4.14 -7.57 -7.68
CA PHE A 76 3.45 -8.26 -6.61
C PHE A 76 3.85 -9.75 -6.55
N HIS A 77 3.86 -10.42 -7.70
CA HIS A 77 4.34 -11.80 -7.83
C HIS A 77 5.83 -11.93 -7.46
N ASN A 78 6.68 -10.99 -7.86
CA ASN A 78 8.09 -11.01 -7.48
C ASN A 78 8.30 -10.88 -5.96
N LEU A 79 7.44 -10.12 -5.25
CA LEU A 79 7.47 -10.05 -3.79
C LEU A 79 7.04 -11.38 -3.17
N PHE A 80 6.03 -12.05 -3.74
CA PHE A 80 5.65 -13.40 -3.32
C PHE A 80 6.82 -14.39 -3.47
N VAL A 81 7.47 -14.44 -4.63
CA VAL A 81 8.64 -15.31 -4.86
C VAL A 81 9.79 -14.99 -3.90
N LYS A 82 9.97 -13.74 -3.50
CA LYS A 82 10.95 -13.38 -2.47
C LYS A 82 10.52 -13.88 -1.09
N ALA A 83 9.24 -13.75 -0.76
CA ALA A 83 8.71 -14.20 0.53
C ALA A 83 8.85 -15.72 0.73
N THR A 84 8.67 -16.52 -0.33
CA THR A 84 8.84 -17.99 -0.25
C THR A 84 10.28 -18.43 -0.01
N LYS A 85 11.27 -17.58 -0.33
CA LYS A 85 12.70 -17.87 -0.10
C LYS A 85 13.17 -17.53 1.33
N ILE A 86 12.38 -16.77 2.06
CA ILE A 86 12.71 -16.37 3.45
C ILE A 86 12.18 -17.46 4.38
N LYS A 87 13.00 -17.89 5.36
CA LYS A 87 12.60 -18.87 6.38
C LYS A 87 11.44 -18.31 7.23
N GLY A 88 10.50 -19.18 7.58
CA GLY A 88 9.35 -18.85 8.41
C GLY A 88 8.03 -18.88 7.66
N ASP A 89 7.01 -18.25 8.22
CA ASP A 89 5.69 -18.17 7.59
C ASP A 89 5.71 -17.25 6.37
N THR A 90 5.37 -17.80 5.22
CA THR A 90 5.35 -17.08 3.93
C THR A 90 4.36 -15.93 3.94
N SER A 91 3.23 -16.06 4.64
CA SER A 91 2.22 -14.99 4.75
C SER A 91 2.78 -13.78 5.47
N GLN A 92 3.45 -14.00 6.60
CA GLN A 92 4.10 -12.96 7.39
C GLN A 92 5.23 -12.29 6.59
N ASN A 93 6.10 -13.10 5.99
CA ASN A 93 7.20 -12.60 5.17
C ASN A 93 6.69 -11.74 3.99
N PHE A 94 5.60 -12.17 3.36
CA PHE A 94 5.02 -11.46 2.23
C PHE A 94 4.47 -10.08 2.64
N VAL A 95 3.74 -10.02 3.73
CA VAL A 95 3.18 -8.78 4.25
C VAL A 95 4.30 -7.84 4.74
N GLN A 96 5.34 -8.36 5.40
CA GLN A 96 6.52 -7.58 5.76
C GLN A 96 7.21 -6.95 4.55
N LEU A 97 7.38 -7.70 3.46
CA LEU A 97 7.97 -7.17 2.23
C LEU A 97 7.12 -6.07 1.59
N LEU A 98 5.79 -6.14 1.72
CA LEU A 98 4.88 -5.10 1.27
C LEU A 98 4.99 -3.83 2.12
N GLU A 99 5.05 -3.95 3.45
CA GLU A 99 5.20 -2.82 4.37
C GLU A 99 6.61 -2.20 4.35
N ARG A 100 7.64 -2.94 3.93
CA ARG A 100 9.02 -2.42 3.75
C ARG A 100 9.19 -1.56 2.49
N ARG A 101 8.19 -1.40 1.67
CA ARG A 101 8.26 -0.51 0.51
C ARG A 101 8.29 0.94 0.97
N LEU A 102 9.15 1.75 0.37
CA LEU A 102 9.29 3.17 0.75
C LEU A 102 7.97 3.96 0.62
N ASP A 103 7.17 3.68 -0.43
CA ASP A 103 5.85 4.31 -0.58
C ASP A 103 4.89 3.94 0.56
N ALA A 104 4.89 2.68 1.02
CA ALA A 104 4.10 2.23 2.15
C ALA A 104 4.59 2.87 3.46
N VAL A 105 5.90 2.89 3.71
CA VAL A 105 6.49 3.49 4.92
C VAL A 105 6.16 4.97 5.03
N VAL A 106 6.33 5.75 3.95
CA VAL A 106 6.00 7.19 3.91
C VAL A 106 4.51 7.41 4.19
N TYR A 107 3.64 6.55 3.67
CA TYR A 107 2.21 6.58 3.96
C TYR A 107 1.91 6.28 5.44
N ARG A 108 2.53 5.24 6.02
CA ARG A 108 2.37 4.87 7.44
C ARG A 108 2.89 5.92 8.40
N MET A 109 3.98 6.61 8.05
CA MET A 109 4.54 7.72 8.82
C MET A 109 3.69 9.01 8.75
N LYS A 110 2.56 9.00 8.05
CA LYS A 110 1.65 10.16 7.90
C LYS A 110 2.27 11.40 7.23
N PHE A 111 3.35 11.27 6.50
CA PHE A 111 3.88 12.41 5.73
C PHE A 111 2.97 12.79 4.56
N VAL A 112 2.08 11.92 4.15
CA VAL A 112 1.07 12.17 3.11
C VAL A 112 -0.24 11.47 3.42
N SER A 113 -1.34 11.98 2.89
CA SER A 113 -2.70 11.53 3.21
C SER A 113 -3.10 10.21 2.51
N THR A 114 -2.47 9.84 1.39
CA THR A 114 -2.83 8.64 0.62
C THR A 114 -1.61 7.87 0.14
N ILE A 115 -1.77 6.56 -0.06
CA ILE A 115 -0.72 5.71 -0.64
C ILE A 115 -0.33 6.17 -2.06
N PHE A 116 -1.26 6.75 -2.81
CA PHE A 116 -1.00 7.29 -4.15
C PHE A 116 -0.15 8.55 -4.08
N SER A 117 -0.45 9.44 -3.11
CA SER A 117 0.37 10.62 -2.84
C SER A 117 1.75 10.25 -2.36
N ALA A 118 1.88 9.20 -1.52
CA ALA A 118 3.17 8.68 -1.06
C ALA A 118 4.05 8.27 -2.25
N ARG A 119 3.49 7.54 -3.18
CA ARG A 119 4.22 7.12 -4.37
C ARG A 119 4.66 8.30 -5.23
N GLN A 120 3.80 9.30 -5.42
CA GLN A 120 4.15 10.51 -6.15
C GLN A 120 5.23 11.31 -5.40
N PHE A 121 5.09 11.46 -4.11
CA PHE A 121 6.01 12.17 -3.24
C PHE A 121 7.42 11.57 -3.29
N VAL A 122 7.54 10.24 -3.20
CA VAL A 122 8.81 9.54 -3.38
C VAL A 122 9.37 9.73 -4.80
N SER A 123 8.55 9.52 -5.84
CA SER A 123 8.99 9.63 -7.24
C SER A 123 9.49 11.02 -7.60
N HIS A 124 8.93 12.07 -7.00
CA HIS A 124 9.35 13.46 -7.18
C HIS A 124 10.60 13.81 -6.36
N GLY A 125 11.11 12.89 -5.53
CA GLY A 125 12.36 13.05 -4.81
C GLY A 125 12.30 13.96 -3.60
N HIS A 126 11.16 13.93 -2.89
CA HIS A 126 10.96 14.66 -1.64
C HIS A 126 11.41 13.89 -0.39
N VAL A 127 11.86 12.65 -0.56
CA VAL A 127 12.22 11.73 0.52
C VAL A 127 13.71 11.38 0.48
N LEU A 128 14.32 11.34 1.65
CA LEU A 128 15.68 10.87 1.87
C LEU A 128 15.62 9.59 2.72
N VAL A 129 16.49 8.65 2.43
CA VAL A 129 16.73 7.45 3.24
C VAL A 129 18.19 7.47 3.67
N ASN A 130 18.43 7.49 4.98
CA ASN A 130 19.77 7.63 5.55
C ASN A 130 20.56 8.82 4.94
N GLY A 131 19.87 9.96 4.79
CA GLY A 131 20.44 11.19 4.21
C GLY A 131 20.60 11.19 2.69
N LYS A 132 20.29 10.09 1.99
CA LYS A 132 20.41 9.99 0.52
C LYS A 132 19.05 10.08 -0.15
N LYS A 133 18.94 10.87 -1.22
CA LYS A 133 17.72 11.01 -2.01
C LYS A 133 17.37 9.68 -2.69
N VAL A 134 16.15 9.18 -2.45
CA VAL A 134 15.60 7.98 -3.09
C VAL A 134 14.32 8.35 -3.83
N THR A 135 14.24 8.00 -5.12
CA THR A 135 13.09 8.29 -6.00
C THR A 135 12.31 7.05 -6.41
N ILE A 136 12.68 5.90 -5.87
CA ILE A 136 12.08 4.60 -6.21
C ILE A 136 11.05 4.21 -5.15
N PRO A 137 9.73 4.25 -5.45
CA PRO A 137 8.69 3.91 -4.48
C PRO A 137 8.77 2.46 -3.94
N SER A 138 9.28 1.54 -4.76
CA SER A 138 9.47 0.13 -4.40
C SER A 138 10.80 -0.15 -3.68
N TYR A 139 11.55 0.88 -3.28
CA TYR A 139 12.77 0.73 -2.50
C TYR A 139 12.46 -0.02 -1.20
N ASN A 140 13.26 -1.03 -0.89
CA ASN A 140 13.04 -1.87 0.29
C ASN A 140 13.78 -1.29 1.50
N ILE A 141 13.04 -0.85 2.50
CA ILE A 141 13.54 -0.30 3.75
C ILE A 141 13.99 -1.45 4.65
N LYS A 142 15.15 -1.27 5.27
CA LYS A 142 15.70 -2.21 6.27
C LYS A 142 15.34 -1.75 7.67
N ASP A 143 15.54 -2.65 8.64
CA ASP A 143 15.43 -2.29 10.03
C ASP A 143 16.46 -1.19 10.35
N GLU A 144 16.08 -0.27 11.21
CA GLU A 144 16.87 0.87 11.64
C GLU A 144 17.10 1.97 10.58
N ASP A 145 16.60 1.82 9.35
CA ASP A 145 16.68 2.88 8.34
C ASP A 145 15.91 4.13 8.78
N ILE A 146 16.51 5.29 8.53
CA ILE A 146 15.92 6.61 8.82
C ILE A 146 15.36 7.18 7.53
N ILE A 147 14.08 7.50 7.56
CA ILE A 147 13.36 8.14 6.46
C ILE A 147 13.04 9.57 6.85
N GLU A 148 13.39 10.53 6.02
CA GLU A 148 13.13 11.94 6.29
C GLU A 148 12.58 12.67 5.08
N VAL A 149 11.77 13.69 5.35
CA VAL A 149 11.30 14.62 4.32
C VAL A 149 12.39 15.64 4.06
N LYS A 150 12.74 15.83 2.77
CA LYS A 150 13.74 16.81 2.33
C LYS A 150 13.36 18.20 2.86
N GLN A 151 14.31 18.95 3.38
CA GLN A 151 14.08 20.25 4.01
C GLN A 151 13.22 21.21 3.17
N LYS A 152 13.54 21.37 1.88
CA LYS A 152 12.76 22.21 0.94
C LYS A 152 11.31 21.74 0.72
N SER A 153 10.96 20.55 1.18
CA SER A 153 9.65 19.91 0.95
C SER A 153 8.80 19.84 2.24
N ARG A 154 9.30 20.31 3.36
CA ARG A 154 8.60 20.23 4.64
C ARG A 154 7.40 21.20 4.74
N GLU A 155 7.48 22.30 4.03
CA GLU A 155 6.43 23.34 4.01
C GLU A 155 5.35 23.09 2.94
N ILE A 156 5.40 21.95 2.23
CA ILE A 156 4.39 21.62 1.23
C ILE A 156 3.03 21.44 1.93
N PRO A 157 1.96 22.13 1.51
CA PRO A 157 0.65 22.08 2.18
C PRO A 157 0.11 20.66 2.38
N ILE A 158 0.32 19.78 1.42
CA ILE A 158 -0.11 18.35 1.48
C ILE A 158 0.55 17.61 2.65
N VAL A 159 1.81 17.95 2.98
CA VAL A 159 2.55 17.33 4.10
C VAL A 159 2.01 17.86 5.42
N LEU A 160 1.83 19.17 5.54
CA LEU A 160 1.31 19.81 6.76
C LEU A 160 -0.12 19.34 7.08
N GLU A 161 -0.99 19.26 6.06
CA GLU A 161 -2.34 18.72 6.19
C GLU A 161 -2.35 17.25 6.63
N ALA A 162 -1.45 16.42 6.06
CA ALA A 162 -1.36 15.02 6.41
C ALA A 162 -0.90 14.78 7.85
N ILE A 163 0.04 15.58 8.35
CA ILE A 163 0.55 15.48 9.73
C ILE A 163 -0.51 15.93 10.74
N SER A 164 -1.25 16.99 10.44
CA SER A 164 -2.32 17.51 11.32
C SER A 164 -3.58 16.63 11.33
N SER A 165 -3.74 15.74 10.35
CA SER A 165 -4.92 14.86 10.27
C SER A 165 -4.94 13.83 11.40
N THR A 166 -6.12 13.61 11.99
CA THR A 166 -6.36 12.58 13.02
C THR A 166 -6.94 11.28 12.46
N GLU A 167 -7.07 11.17 11.13
CA GLU A 167 -7.70 10.00 10.48
C GLU A 167 -6.91 8.69 10.67
N ARG A 168 -5.62 8.76 10.98
CA ARG A 168 -4.75 7.59 11.10
C ARG A 168 -3.70 7.80 12.17
N ASP A 169 -3.36 6.72 12.86
CA ASP A 169 -2.26 6.67 13.81
C ASP A 169 -1.01 6.05 13.18
N VAL A 170 0.15 6.38 13.75
CA VAL A 170 1.42 5.76 13.37
C VAL A 170 1.52 4.39 14.06
N PRO A 171 1.77 3.31 13.33
CA PRO A 171 1.91 1.99 13.94
C PRO A 171 3.20 1.88 14.78
N GLU A 172 3.19 0.98 15.77
CA GLU A 172 4.29 0.80 16.75
C GLU A 172 5.63 0.38 16.13
N TYR A 173 5.63 -0.23 14.95
CA TYR A 173 6.86 -0.62 14.25
C TYR A 173 7.58 0.55 13.56
N LEU A 174 7.01 1.76 13.68
CA LEU A 174 7.61 3.01 13.20
C LEU A 174 7.74 3.99 14.36
N SER A 175 8.82 4.74 14.37
CA SER A 175 9.01 5.87 15.28
C SER A 175 9.13 7.14 14.46
N VAL A 176 8.31 8.15 14.73
CA VAL A 176 8.26 9.39 13.94
C VAL A 176 8.43 10.61 14.82
N ASP A 177 9.35 11.49 14.45
CA ASP A 177 9.54 12.82 15.00
C ASP A 177 9.06 13.84 13.96
N TYR A 178 7.89 14.43 14.21
CA TYR A 178 7.29 15.40 13.29
C TYR A 178 7.97 16.76 13.29
N ASP A 179 8.62 17.16 14.39
CA ASP A 179 9.35 18.43 14.47
C ASP A 179 10.53 18.43 13.50
N LYS A 180 11.22 17.29 13.44
CA LYS A 180 12.33 17.07 12.50
C LYS A 180 11.89 16.50 11.17
N MET A 181 10.61 16.11 11.02
CA MET A 181 10.08 15.37 9.86
C MET A 181 10.92 14.16 9.48
N LYS A 182 11.28 13.38 10.48
CA LYS A 182 12.07 12.16 10.38
C LYS A 182 11.31 11.00 11.01
N GLY A 183 11.48 9.83 10.44
CA GLY A 183 10.96 8.61 11.02
C GLY A 183 11.97 7.47 10.87
N LYS A 184 11.88 6.49 11.77
CA LYS A 184 12.72 5.31 11.81
C LYS A 184 11.86 4.07 11.63
N PHE A 185 12.31 3.16 10.79
CA PHE A 185 11.73 1.84 10.66
C PHE A 185 12.36 0.92 11.70
N VAL A 186 11.62 0.59 12.77
CA VAL A 186 12.19 -0.13 13.93
C VAL A 186 12.36 -1.60 13.60
N LYS A 187 11.30 -2.27 13.18
CA LYS A 187 11.27 -3.72 12.87
C LYS A 187 10.26 -4.05 11.79
N GLY A 188 10.42 -5.22 11.16
CA GLY A 188 9.38 -5.76 10.29
C GLY A 188 8.10 -6.11 11.07
N PRO A 189 6.92 -5.60 10.67
CA PRO A 189 5.67 -5.81 11.38
C PRO A 189 5.14 -7.23 11.21
N LYS A 190 4.39 -7.71 12.21
CA LYS A 190 3.48 -8.86 12.07
C LYS A 190 2.18 -8.41 11.42
N LEU A 191 1.40 -9.37 10.89
CA LEU A 191 0.12 -9.08 10.24
C LEU A 191 -0.83 -8.30 11.17
N ASP A 192 -0.88 -8.68 12.45
CA ASP A 192 -1.76 -8.09 13.45
C ASP A 192 -1.33 -6.67 13.88
N GLU A 193 -0.06 -6.33 13.69
CA GLU A 193 0.49 -5.00 14.01
C GLU A 193 0.18 -3.96 12.92
N ILE A 194 -0.29 -4.41 11.74
CA ILE A 194 -0.53 -3.53 10.60
C ILE A 194 -1.96 -2.97 10.65
N PRO A 195 -2.14 -1.64 10.69
CA PRO A 195 -3.46 -1.03 10.78
C PRO A 195 -4.18 -1.06 9.42
N TYR A 196 -4.64 -2.24 9.03
CA TYR A 196 -5.51 -2.36 7.86
C TYR A 196 -6.94 -1.94 8.24
N PRO A 197 -7.60 -1.07 7.46
CA PRO A 197 -8.99 -0.69 7.71
C PRO A 197 -10.00 -1.80 7.37
N VAL A 198 -9.54 -2.83 6.67
CA VAL A 198 -10.34 -4.00 6.27
C VAL A 198 -9.51 -5.27 6.46
N MET A 199 -10.19 -6.38 6.73
CA MET A 199 -9.53 -7.67 6.91
C MET A 199 -8.77 -8.06 5.63
N MET A 200 -7.47 -8.33 5.76
CA MET A 200 -6.61 -8.85 4.71
C MET A 200 -6.34 -10.33 4.94
N GLU A 201 -6.34 -11.11 3.86
CA GLU A 201 -6.22 -12.56 3.88
C GLU A 201 -4.99 -13.01 3.04
N PRO A 202 -3.77 -12.80 3.53
CA PRO A 202 -2.57 -13.14 2.79
C PRO A 202 -2.45 -14.64 2.50
N ASN A 203 -3.03 -15.51 3.34
CA ASN A 203 -3.05 -16.95 3.11
C ASN A 203 -3.73 -17.32 1.80
N LEU A 204 -4.90 -16.71 1.50
CA LEU A 204 -5.60 -16.92 0.23
C LEU A 204 -4.79 -16.41 -0.98
N VAL A 205 -3.95 -15.40 -0.79
CA VAL A 205 -3.04 -14.91 -1.83
C VAL A 205 -1.94 -15.94 -2.11
N ILE A 206 -1.41 -16.58 -1.08
CA ILE A 206 -0.40 -17.62 -1.22
C ILE A 206 -0.98 -18.84 -1.92
N GLU A 207 -2.17 -19.29 -1.51
CA GLU A 207 -2.89 -20.37 -2.19
C GLU A 207 -3.13 -20.06 -3.67
N TYR A 208 -3.49 -18.81 -3.98
CA TYR A 208 -3.69 -18.37 -5.37
C TYR A 208 -2.44 -18.56 -6.24
N TYR A 209 -1.24 -18.26 -5.69
CA TYR A 209 0.02 -18.37 -6.42
C TYR A 209 0.68 -19.77 -6.33
N SER A 210 0.19 -20.63 -5.45
CA SER A 210 0.72 -21.99 -5.26
C SER A 210 0.02 -23.03 -6.16
N ARG A 211 -0.93 -22.61 -6.98
CA ARG A 211 -1.64 -23.46 -7.93
C ARG A 211 -0.82 -23.78 -9.18
#